data_47e94335840c58f6b615e2a527a910c1
#
_entry.id   47e94335840c58f6b615e2a527a910c1
#
_cell.length_a   1.000
_cell.length_b   1.000
_cell.length_c   1.000
_cell.angle_alpha   90.00
_cell.angle_beta   90.00
_cell.angle_gamma   90.00
#
_symmetry.space_group_name_H-M   'P 1'
#
loop_
_entity.id
_entity.type
_entity.pdbx_description
1 polymer ?
#
loop_
_entity_poly.entity_id
_entity_poly.type
_entity_poly.pdbx_seq_one_letter_code
_entity_poly.pdbx_strand_id
1 'polypeptide(L)'
;MTFYSDEIKRITKLIAPHDDLTKKIVASKIFIDKHYPDDLSLDLIAGKAHISKFHFIRLFKKYYGQTPNRYLQEVRIANAKKLLLKDKTIDHVCAAVGFTSKTSFISLFRKITGTTPLAWQRKKAILKNK
;
A
#
# COMPACT_ATOMS: atom_id res chain seq x y z
N MET A 1 2.34 -21.99 2.48
CA MET A 1 2.51 -20.77 1.74
C MET A 1 3.86 -20.15 2.08
N THR A 2 4.68 -20.10 1.14
CA THR A 2 6.09 -19.87 1.39
C THR A 2 6.59 -18.52 0.90
N PHE A 3 6.06 -18.02 -0.23
CA PHE A 3 6.59 -16.81 -0.82
C PHE A 3 6.55 -15.59 0.12
N TYR A 4 5.36 -15.25 0.63
CA TYR A 4 5.24 -14.08 1.52
C TYR A 4 5.98 -14.27 2.83
N SER A 5 5.97 -15.50 3.37
CA SER A 5 6.70 -15.81 4.60
C SER A 5 8.21 -15.62 4.44
N ASP A 6 8.76 -16.14 3.33
CA ASP A 6 10.19 -16.03 3.05
C ASP A 6 10.59 -14.59 2.76
N GLU A 7 9.73 -13.84 2.09
CA GLU A 7 9.97 -12.42 1.79
C GLU A 7 10.06 -11.60 3.09
N ILE A 8 9.15 -11.82 4.02
CA ILE A 8 9.16 -11.11 5.30
C ILE A 8 10.41 -11.46 6.09
N LYS A 9 10.79 -12.74 6.13
CA LYS A 9 11.99 -13.18 6.84
C LYS A 9 13.25 -12.54 6.24
N ARG A 10 13.34 -12.50 4.92
CA ARG A 10 14.48 -11.91 4.22
C ARG A 10 14.61 -10.42 4.54
N ILE A 11 13.51 -9.69 4.49
CA ILE A 11 13.49 -8.25 4.80
C ILE A 11 13.90 -8.01 6.25
N THR A 12 13.38 -8.81 7.17
CA THR A 12 13.70 -8.70 8.60
C THR A 12 15.19 -8.84 8.86
N LYS A 13 15.88 -9.73 8.14
CA LYS A 13 17.31 -9.93 8.30
C LYS A 13 18.15 -8.74 7.84
N LEU A 14 17.60 -7.89 6.98
CA LEU A 14 18.33 -6.73 6.45
C LEU A 14 18.22 -5.50 7.36
N ILE A 15 17.38 -5.56 8.38
CA ILE A 15 17.12 -4.43 9.28
C ILE A 15 18.14 -4.45 10.42
N ALA A 16 18.61 -3.25 10.81
CA ALA A 16 19.55 -3.10 11.93
C ALA A 16 18.95 -3.66 13.23
N PRO A 17 19.79 -4.08 14.19
CA PRO A 17 19.29 -4.70 15.43
C PRO A 17 18.40 -3.76 16.23
N HIS A 18 17.18 -4.21 16.46
CA HIS A 18 16.19 -3.59 17.31
C HIS A 18 15.50 -4.73 18.06
N ASP A 19 14.52 -4.42 18.91
CA ASP A 19 13.73 -5.48 19.49
C ASP A 19 12.94 -6.20 18.38
N ASP A 20 12.56 -7.43 18.68
CA ASP A 20 11.92 -8.31 17.70
C ASP A 20 10.62 -7.73 17.12
N LEU A 21 9.80 -7.11 17.98
CA LEU A 21 8.54 -6.53 17.52
C LEU A 21 8.77 -5.35 16.58
N THR A 22 9.73 -4.48 16.89
CA THR A 22 10.08 -3.35 16.03
C THR A 22 10.52 -3.84 14.66
N LYS A 23 11.37 -4.85 14.60
CA LYS A 23 11.81 -5.45 13.33
C LYS A 23 10.64 -5.96 12.52
N LYS A 24 9.68 -6.62 13.16
CA LYS A 24 8.50 -7.16 12.48
C LYS A 24 7.63 -6.06 11.91
N ILE A 25 7.45 -4.96 12.63
CA ILE A 25 6.65 -3.84 12.17
C ILE A 25 7.32 -3.14 10.99
N VAL A 26 8.62 -2.89 11.07
CA VAL A 26 9.38 -2.28 9.96
C VAL A 26 9.34 -3.18 8.73
N ALA A 27 9.54 -4.49 8.92
CA ALA A 27 9.48 -5.46 7.82
C ALA A 27 8.10 -5.47 7.15
N SER A 28 7.03 -5.35 7.93
CA SER A 28 5.67 -5.33 7.38
C SER A 28 5.42 -4.11 6.50
N LYS A 29 5.94 -2.95 6.88
CA LYS A 29 5.82 -1.74 6.06
C LYS A 29 6.55 -1.89 4.74
N ILE A 30 7.78 -2.39 4.77
CA ILE A 30 8.58 -2.64 3.57
C ILE A 30 7.87 -3.65 2.67
N PHE A 31 7.28 -4.69 3.26
CA PHE A 31 6.51 -5.69 2.53
C PHE A 31 5.32 -5.07 1.80
N ILE A 32 4.58 -4.18 2.48
CA ILE A 32 3.45 -3.47 1.86
C ILE A 32 3.93 -2.60 0.70
N ASP A 33 5.02 -1.85 0.88
CA ASP A 33 5.59 -1.00 -0.17
C ASP A 33 5.92 -1.79 -1.42
N LYS A 34 6.35 -3.03 -1.24
CA LYS A 34 6.81 -3.89 -2.33
C LYS A 34 5.67 -4.67 -2.99
N HIS A 35 4.67 -5.07 -2.22
CA HIS A 35 3.62 -5.98 -2.66
C HIS A 35 2.23 -5.33 -2.68
N TYR A 36 2.14 -4.00 -2.70
CA TYR A 36 0.86 -3.30 -2.62
C TYR A 36 -0.15 -3.69 -3.71
N PRO A 37 0.25 -4.11 -4.93
CA PRO A 37 -0.73 -4.49 -5.95
C PRO A 37 -1.40 -5.84 -5.65
N ASP A 38 -0.81 -6.63 -4.77
CA ASP A 38 -1.32 -7.96 -4.44
C ASP A 38 -2.46 -7.89 -3.43
N ASP A 39 -3.21 -8.98 -3.32
CA ASP A 39 -4.28 -9.10 -2.34
C ASP A 39 -3.65 -9.36 -0.96
N LEU A 40 -3.35 -8.28 -0.25
CA LEU A 40 -2.68 -8.34 1.05
C LEU A 40 -3.69 -8.39 2.18
N SER A 41 -3.65 -9.46 2.97
CA SER A 41 -4.47 -9.64 4.15
C SER A 41 -3.67 -9.23 5.40
N LEU A 42 -4.29 -8.44 6.29
CA LEU A 42 -3.68 -8.09 7.57
C LEU A 42 -3.48 -9.34 8.42
N ASP A 43 -4.40 -10.31 8.34
CA ASP A 43 -4.27 -11.58 9.04
C ASP A 43 -3.05 -12.36 8.57
N LEU A 44 -2.79 -12.36 7.27
CA LEU A 44 -1.62 -13.01 6.70
C LEU A 44 -0.34 -12.40 7.24
N ILE A 45 -0.22 -11.08 7.18
CA ILE A 45 0.99 -10.37 7.62
C ILE A 45 1.21 -10.55 9.11
N ALA A 46 0.17 -10.35 9.92
CA ALA A 46 0.25 -10.50 11.36
C ALA A 46 0.58 -11.95 11.75
N GLY A 47 -0.03 -12.93 11.08
CA GLY A 47 0.23 -14.34 11.32
C GLY A 47 1.68 -14.72 11.04
N LYS A 48 2.26 -14.19 9.98
CA LYS A 48 3.67 -14.45 9.66
C LYS A 48 4.63 -13.83 10.67
N ALA A 49 4.20 -12.74 11.31
CA ALA A 49 4.96 -12.10 12.37
C ALA A 49 4.69 -12.74 13.75
N HIS A 50 3.82 -13.73 13.82
CA HIS A 50 3.44 -14.41 15.06
C HIS A 50 2.83 -13.48 16.11
N ILE A 51 2.05 -12.49 15.63
CA ILE A 51 1.31 -11.59 16.50
C ILE A 51 -0.16 -11.56 16.04
N SER A 52 -1.06 -11.20 16.96
CA SER A 52 -2.47 -11.08 16.59
C SER A 52 -2.69 -9.90 15.66
N LYS A 53 -3.75 -9.97 14.85
CA LYS A 53 -4.11 -8.88 13.95
C LYS A 53 -4.30 -7.56 14.72
N PHE A 54 -4.99 -7.61 15.86
CA PHE A 54 -5.25 -6.39 16.65
C PHE A 54 -3.98 -5.80 17.23
N HIS A 55 -3.07 -6.66 17.70
CA HIS A 55 -1.76 -6.21 18.21
C HIS A 55 -0.92 -5.58 17.09
N PHE A 56 -0.93 -6.22 15.91
CA PHE A 56 -0.25 -5.71 14.74
C PHE A 56 -0.76 -4.31 14.36
N ILE A 57 -2.08 -4.13 14.28
CA ILE A 57 -2.67 -2.84 13.92
C ILE A 57 -2.24 -1.76 14.92
N ARG A 58 -2.29 -2.05 16.22
CA ARG A 58 -1.89 -1.08 17.26
C ARG A 58 -0.43 -0.70 17.16
N LEU A 59 0.45 -1.68 16.98
CA LEU A 59 1.89 -1.40 16.87
C LEU A 59 2.22 -0.62 15.62
N PHE A 60 1.63 -1.01 14.50
CA PHE A 60 1.86 -0.30 13.24
C PHE A 60 1.44 1.16 13.35
N LYS A 61 0.25 1.40 13.94
CA LYS A 61 -0.23 2.76 14.14
C LYS A 61 0.67 3.55 15.09
N LYS A 62 1.18 2.90 16.14
CA LYS A 62 2.10 3.52 17.08
C LYS A 62 3.39 3.99 16.39
N TYR A 63 3.96 3.16 15.52
CA TYR A 63 5.23 3.47 14.86
C TYR A 63 5.07 4.40 13.66
N TYR A 64 3.98 4.29 12.91
CA TYR A 64 3.82 5.02 11.65
C TYR A 64 2.68 6.03 11.64
N GLY A 65 1.95 6.18 12.74
CA GLY A 65 0.89 7.18 12.86
C GLY A 65 -0.41 6.84 12.16
N GLN A 66 -0.51 5.68 11.52
CA GLN A 66 -1.72 5.24 10.82
C GLN A 66 -1.79 3.72 10.78
N THR A 67 -2.97 3.19 10.53
CA THR A 67 -3.16 1.75 10.46
C THR A 67 -2.50 1.16 9.22
N PRO A 68 -2.17 -0.14 9.21
CA PRO A 68 -1.62 -0.78 8.01
C PRO A 68 -2.53 -0.67 6.81
N ASN A 69 -3.85 -0.79 7.01
CA ASN A 69 -4.81 -0.69 5.92
C ASN A 69 -4.81 0.70 5.30
N ARG A 70 -4.80 1.75 6.12
CA ARG A 70 -4.73 3.13 5.63
C ARG A 70 -3.42 3.36 4.88
N TYR A 71 -2.33 2.84 5.39
CA TYR A 71 -1.04 2.94 4.74
C TYR A 71 -1.05 2.27 3.37
N LEU A 72 -1.61 1.05 3.28
CA LEU A 72 -1.75 0.34 2.01
C LEU A 72 -2.56 1.15 0.99
N GLN A 73 -3.67 1.73 1.44
CA GLN A 73 -4.50 2.56 0.57
C GLN A 73 -3.72 3.76 0.04
N GLU A 74 -2.95 4.43 0.87
CA GLU A 74 -2.16 5.58 0.46
C GLU A 74 -1.06 5.20 -0.52
N VAL A 75 -0.41 4.06 -0.32
CA VAL A 75 0.62 3.55 -1.24
C VAL A 75 0.00 3.28 -2.61
N ARG A 76 -1.17 2.64 -2.64
CA ARG A 76 -1.88 2.35 -3.89
C ARG A 76 -2.24 3.63 -4.63
N ILE A 77 -2.77 4.63 -3.94
CA ILE A 77 -3.15 5.91 -4.57
C ILE A 77 -1.91 6.68 -5.05
N ALA A 78 -0.83 6.68 -4.28
CA ALA A 78 0.40 7.34 -4.71
C ALA A 78 0.96 6.73 -6.00
N ASN A 79 0.91 5.40 -6.11
CA ASN A 79 1.36 4.72 -7.33
C ASN A 79 0.37 4.90 -8.48
N ALA A 80 -0.93 4.99 -8.18
CA ALA A 80 -1.93 5.30 -9.20
C ALA A 80 -1.66 6.66 -9.85
N LYS A 81 -1.32 7.67 -9.05
CA LYS A 81 -0.95 9.00 -9.58
C LYS A 81 0.19 8.92 -10.59
N LYS A 82 1.21 8.13 -10.28
CA LYS A 82 2.36 7.95 -11.19
C LYS A 82 1.95 7.33 -12.51
N LEU A 83 1.09 6.29 -12.47
CA LEU A 83 0.62 5.63 -13.69
C LEU A 83 -0.30 6.53 -14.51
N LEU A 84 -1.12 7.34 -13.86
CA LEU A 84 -2.01 8.27 -14.55
C LEU A 84 -1.22 9.31 -15.33
N LEU A 85 -0.02 9.68 -14.85
CA LEU A 85 0.86 10.60 -15.59
C LEU A 85 1.42 10.00 -16.87
N LYS A 86 1.35 8.67 -17.02
CA LYS A 86 1.83 7.95 -18.19
C LYS A 86 0.72 7.64 -19.18
N ASP A 87 -0.38 8.38 -19.12
CA ASP A 87 -1.54 8.27 -20.03
C ASP A 87 -2.19 6.86 -20.02
N LYS A 88 -2.10 6.16 -18.91
CA LYS A 88 -2.78 4.88 -18.75
C LYS A 88 -4.27 5.10 -18.49
N THR A 89 -5.09 4.15 -18.94
CA THR A 89 -6.53 4.23 -18.71
C THR A 89 -6.85 4.03 -17.23
N ILE A 90 -8.00 4.52 -16.81
CA ILE A 90 -8.45 4.37 -15.42
C ILE A 90 -8.59 2.88 -15.06
N ASP A 91 -9.11 2.07 -15.98
CA ASP A 91 -9.25 0.63 -15.75
C ASP A 91 -7.89 -0.05 -15.57
N HIS A 92 -6.92 0.33 -16.39
CA HIS A 92 -5.56 -0.20 -16.28
C HIS A 92 -4.94 0.15 -14.93
N VAL A 93 -5.04 1.43 -14.54
CA VAL A 93 -4.45 1.90 -13.28
C VAL A 93 -5.11 1.21 -12.09
N CYS A 94 -6.44 1.12 -12.10
CA CYS A 94 -7.20 0.46 -11.04
C CYS A 94 -6.67 -0.95 -10.77
N ALA A 95 -6.54 -1.75 -11.84
CA ALA A 95 -6.04 -3.12 -11.73
C ALA A 95 -4.57 -3.16 -11.31
N ALA A 96 -3.75 -2.30 -11.91
CA ALA A 96 -2.30 -2.30 -11.67
C ALA A 96 -1.92 -1.97 -10.23
N VAL A 97 -2.73 -1.17 -9.52
CA VAL A 97 -2.42 -0.81 -8.13
C VAL A 97 -3.18 -1.67 -7.11
N GLY A 98 -3.92 -2.67 -7.57
CA GLY A 98 -4.48 -3.69 -6.67
C GLY A 98 -5.95 -3.53 -6.29
N PHE A 99 -6.71 -2.69 -6.98
CA PHE A 99 -8.15 -2.58 -6.74
C PHE A 99 -8.92 -3.57 -7.62
N THR A 100 -9.86 -4.28 -7.01
CA THR A 100 -10.74 -5.19 -7.74
C THR A 100 -11.99 -4.49 -8.26
N SER A 101 -12.32 -3.33 -7.70
CA SER A 101 -13.52 -2.56 -8.04
C SER A 101 -13.12 -1.15 -8.45
N LYS A 102 -13.53 -0.77 -9.66
CA LYS A 102 -13.32 0.59 -10.17
C LYS A 102 -14.04 1.63 -9.32
N THR A 103 -15.23 1.30 -8.84
CA THR A 103 -16.00 2.19 -7.96
C THR A 103 -15.25 2.47 -6.67
N SER A 104 -14.69 1.43 -6.05
CA SER A 104 -13.91 1.59 -4.82
C SER A 104 -12.64 2.42 -5.06
N PHE A 105 -11.98 2.20 -6.19
CA PHE A 105 -10.79 2.95 -6.57
C PHE A 105 -11.11 4.44 -6.72
N ILE A 106 -12.14 4.77 -7.49
CA ILE A 106 -12.53 6.16 -7.75
C ILE A 106 -12.93 6.86 -6.45
N SER A 107 -13.71 6.17 -5.62
CA SER A 107 -14.17 6.72 -4.35
C SER A 107 -13.00 7.04 -3.41
N LEU A 108 -12.07 6.10 -3.28
CA LEU A 108 -10.90 6.29 -2.41
C LEU A 108 -9.97 7.36 -2.96
N PHE A 109 -9.71 7.36 -4.28
CA PHE A 109 -8.88 8.36 -4.92
C PHE A 109 -9.43 9.76 -4.65
N ARG A 110 -10.74 9.94 -4.82
CA ARG A 110 -11.39 11.21 -4.55
C ARG A 110 -11.29 11.61 -3.07
N LYS A 111 -11.44 10.65 -2.18
CA LYS A 111 -11.34 10.90 -0.73
C LYS A 111 -9.94 11.39 -0.35
N ILE A 112 -8.90 10.80 -0.92
CA ILE A 112 -7.52 11.13 -0.58
C ILE A 112 -7.03 12.39 -1.31
N THR A 113 -7.37 12.54 -2.60
CA THR A 113 -6.83 13.63 -3.42
C THR A 113 -7.78 14.81 -3.60
N GLY A 114 -9.07 14.64 -3.30
CA GLY A 114 -10.08 15.67 -3.51
C GLY A 114 -10.67 15.69 -4.91
N THR A 115 -10.22 14.84 -5.82
CA THR A 115 -10.69 14.81 -7.20
C THR A 115 -10.73 13.38 -7.74
N THR A 116 -11.47 13.16 -8.84
CA THR A 116 -11.50 11.84 -9.46
C THR A 116 -10.19 11.54 -10.21
N PRO A 117 -9.88 10.27 -10.44
CA PRO A 117 -8.68 9.91 -11.22
C PRO A 117 -8.65 10.54 -12.60
N LEU A 118 -9.79 10.54 -13.29
CA LEU A 118 -9.87 11.10 -14.63
C LEU A 118 -9.66 12.60 -14.62
N ALA A 119 -10.32 13.32 -13.70
CA ALA A 119 -10.15 14.77 -13.58
C ALA A 119 -8.71 15.13 -13.22
N TRP A 120 -8.11 14.34 -12.30
CA TRP A 120 -6.72 14.55 -11.91
C TRP A 120 -5.76 14.35 -13.10
N GLN A 121 -5.99 13.29 -13.87
CA GLN A 121 -5.18 12.99 -15.06
C GLN A 121 -5.28 14.09 -16.09
N ARG A 122 -6.49 14.59 -16.37
CA ARG A 122 -6.71 15.67 -17.34
C ARG A 122 -6.05 16.98 -16.91
N LYS A 123 -6.18 17.31 -15.62
CA LYS A 123 -5.56 18.53 -15.08
C LYS A 123 -4.03 18.48 -15.20
N LYS A 124 -3.43 17.33 -14.88
CA LYS A 124 -1.98 17.17 -14.99
C LYS A 124 -1.50 17.18 -16.43
N ALA A 125 -2.29 16.62 -17.36
CA ALA A 125 -1.96 16.68 -18.78
C ALA A 125 -1.91 18.12 -19.29
N ILE A 126 -2.88 18.96 -18.89
CA ILE A 126 -2.91 20.38 -19.25
C ILE A 126 -1.67 21.09 -18.72
N LEU A 127 -1.32 20.86 -17.46
CA LEU A 127 -0.14 21.49 -16.85
C LEU A 127 1.17 21.03 -17.50
N LYS A 128 1.23 19.75 -17.89
CA LYS A 128 2.41 19.17 -18.53
C LYS A 128 2.68 19.75 -19.92
N ASN A 129 1.62 20.15 -20.63
CA ASN A 129 1.72 20.66 -22.00
C ASN A 129 1.96 22.18 -22.06
N LYS A 130 2.14 22.83 -20.94
CA LYS A 130 2.55 24.23 -20.86
C LYS A 130 4.07 24.33 -20.58
#